data_443ddd739b1f7e484e73994e2cb2a179
#
_entry.id   443ddd739b1f7e484e73994e2cb2a179
#
_cell.length_a   1.000
_cell.length_b   1.000
_cell.length_c   1.000
_cell.angle_alpha   90.00
_cell.angle_beta   90.00
_cell.angle_gamma   90.00
#
_symmetry.space_group_name_H-M   'P 1'
#
loop_
_entity.id
_entity.type
_entity.pdbx_description
1 polymer ?
#
loop_
_entity_poly.entity_id
_entity_poly.type
_entity_poly.pdbx_seq_one_letter_code
_entity_poly.pdbx_strand_id
1 'polypeptide(L)'
;MKHVILTIVLLLASGLVIAQTKMSDQLSKTTRMNTQSEIYFAGGCFWGTEHFMKQIDGVTNTRVGYANGKMSIKNPTYEQVCNDNTGFAETVEVSYDPRQADLKLLIELFFKTIDPTSINRQGNDIGSQYRTGIYYTNTDDLPIIKETVEALAKNYTKPIVVEIQPLSNFYPAEDYHQDYLDKHPDGYCHISPDLFDFARKANKGKASNK
;
A
#
# COMPACT_ATOMS: atom_id res chain seq x y z
N MET A 1 -5.51 -52.91 36.72
CA MET A 1 -4.78 -52.69 35.44
C MET A 1 -5.70 -52.12 34.31
N LYS A 2 -6.93 -52.62 34.11
CA LYS A 2 -7.82 -52.11 33.02
C LYS A 2 -8.18 -50.62 33.12
N HIS A 3 -8.40 -50.09 34.35
CA HIS A 3 -8.76 -48.67 34.57
C HIS A 3 -7.59 -47.68 34.32
N VAL A 4 -6.32 -48.11 34.59
CA VAL A 4 -5.14 -47.27 34.36
C VAL A 4 -4.85 -47.11 32.86
N ILE A 5 -5.06 -48.18 32.06
CA ILE A 5 -4.86 -48.16 30.62
C ILE A 5 -5.88 -47.21 29.93
N LEU A 6 -7.15 -47.23 30.40
CA LEU A 6 -8.21 -46.39 29.83
C LEU A 6 -7.94 -44.90 30.09
N THR A 7 -7.41 -44.52 31.25
CA THR A 7 -7.08 -43.15 31.61
C THR A 7 -5.92 -42.61 30.79
N ILE A 8 -4.90 -43.43 30.53
CA ILE A 8 -3.75 -43.06 29.70
C ILE A 8 -4.16 -42.82 28.22
N VAL A 9 -5.05 -43.66 27.67
CA VAL A 9 -5.54 -43.52 26.30
C VAL A 9 -6.37 -42.25 26.16
N LEU A 10 -7.21 -41.85 27.14
CA LEU A 10 -7.96 -40.60 27.11
C LEU A 10 -7.07 -39.35 27.17
N LEU A 11 -5.99 -39.38 27.98
CA LEU A 11 -5.03 -38.27 28.07
C LEU A 11 -4.20 -38.13 26.79
N LEU A 12 -3.85 -39.21 26.13
CA LEU A 12 -3.16 -39.15 24.83
C LEU A 12 -4.06 -38.62 23.70
N ALA A 13 -5.34 -39.02 23.70
CA ALA A 13 -6.28 -38.55 22.71
C ALA A 13 -6.57 -37.02 22.86
N SER A 14 -6.69 -36.52 24.09
CA SER A 14 -6.88 -35.08 24.35
C SER A 14 -5.66 -34.24 23.97
N GLY A 15 -4.46 -34.74 24.20
CA GLY A 15 -3.21 -34.09 23.77
C GLY A 15 -3.07 -34.00 22.24
N LEU A 16 -3.51 -35.03 21.52
CA LEU A 16 -3.44 -35.05 20.05
C LEU A 16 -4.45 -34.05 19.43
N VAL A 17 -5.65 -33.92 19.98
CA VAL A 17 -6.66 -32.96 19.52
C VAL A 17 -6.20 -31.51 19.75
N ILE A 18 -5.58 -31.20 20.89
CA ILE A 18 -5.04 -29.87 21.20
C ILE A 18 -3.86 -29.53 20.26
N ALA A 19 -3.01 -30.49 19.92
CA ALA A 19 -1.92 -30.29 18.99
C ALA A 19 -2.41 -30.02 17.56
N GLN A 20 -3.45 -30.74 17.11
CA GLN A 20 -4.06 -30.54 15.80
C GLN A 20 -4.76 -29.17 15.67
N THR A 21 -5.48 -28.74 16.70
CA THR A 21 -6.12 -27.40 16.69
C THR A 21 -5.07 -26.27 16.68
N LYS A 22 -4.00 -26.36 17.46
CA LYS A 22 -2.92 -25.38 17.42
C LYS A 22 -2.19 -25.35 16.06
N MET A 23 -2.01 -26.48 15.44
CA MET A 23 -1.36 -26.59 14.12
C MET A 23 -2.26 -26.03 13.01
N SER A 24 -3.58 -26.27 13.07
CA SER A 24 -4.55 -25.69 12.13
C SER A 24 -4.65 -24.16 12.29
N ASP A 25 -4.62 -23.63 13.51
CA ASP A 25 -4.60 -22.20 13.79
C ASP A 25 -3.30 -21.53 13.33
N GLN A 26 -2.17 -22.17 13.51
CA GLN A 26 -0.89 -21.70 12.99
C GLN A 26 -0.87 -21.72 11.46
N LEU A 27 -1.38 -22.78 10.83
CA LEU A 27 -1.47 -22.88 9.38
C LEU A 27 -2.42 -21.85 8.79
N SER A 28 -3.57 -21.60 9.45
CA SER A 28 -4.53 -20.56 9.02
C SER A 28 -3.96 -19.15 9.19
N LYS A 29 -3.19 -18.89 10.24
CA LYS A 29 -2.44 -17.63 10.40
C LYS A 29 -1.38 -17.44 9.34
N THR A 30 -0.59 -18.50 9.05
CA THR A 30 0.46 -18.46 8.02
C THR A 30 -0.16 -18.27 6.63
N THR A 31 -1.30 -18.93 6.34
CA THR A 31 -2.03 -18.76 5.08
C THR A 31 -2.65 -17.36 4.98
N ARG A 32 -3.15 -16.77 6.07
CA ARG A 32 -3.62 -15.37 6.10
C ARG A 32 -2.49 -14.36 5.87
N MET A 33 -1.31 -14.58 6.46
CA MET A 33 -0.14 -13.72 6.26
C MET A 33 0.40 -13.79 4.82
N ASN A 34 0.18 -14.91 4.11
CA ASN A 34 0.66 -15.12 2.73
C ASN A 34 -0.32 -14.59 1.66
N THR A 35 -1.41 -13.94 2.05
CA THR A 35 -2.42 -13.37 1.12
C THR A 35 -2.40 -11.84 1.09
N GLN A 36 -1.53 -11.20 1.85
CA GLN A 36 -1.40 -9.75 1.88
C GLN A 36 -0.12 -9.34 1.16
N SER A 37 -0.25 -8.43 0.22
CA SER A 37 0.86 -7.80 -0.51
C SER A 37 0.97 -6.34 -0.13
N GLU A 38 2.12 -5.71 -0.41
CA GLU A 38 2.35 -4.30 -0.15
C GLU A 38 3.00 -3.61 -1.35
N ILE A 39 2.66 -2.36 -1.55
CA ILE A 39 3.24 -1.48 -2.58
C ILE A 39 3.26 -0.05 -2.04
N TYR A 40 4.15 0.79 -2.55
CA TYR A 40 4.35 2.15 -2.07
C TYR A 40 4.14 3.15 -3.21
N PHE A 41 3.21 4.10 -3.03
CA PHE A 41 2.87 5.11 -4.02
C PHE A 41 3.25 6.50 -3.54
N ALA A 42 4.15 7.17 -4.28
CA ALA A 42 4.43 8.58 -4.16
C ALA A 42 3.61 9.32 -5.22
N GLY A 43 2.63 10.12 -4.83
CA GLY A 43 1.64 10.72 -5.73
C GLY A 43 1.34 12.20 -5.43
N GLY A 44 2.34 13.00 -5.07
CA GLY A 44 2.14 14.35 -4.55
C GLY A 44 1.85 14.32 -3.05
N CYS A 45 0.98 15.21 -2.57
CA CYS A 45 0.56 15.19 -1.17
C CYS A 45 -0.04 13.84 -0.80
N PHE A 46 0.53 13.20 0.21
CA PHE A 46 0.13 11.85 0.62
C PHE A 46 -1.26 11.77 1.27
N TRP A 47 -1.84 12.88 1.76
CA TRP A 47 -3.20 12.88 2.32
C TRP A 47 -4.26 12.46 1.29
N GLY A 48 -4.19 13.05 0.10
CA GLY A 48 -5.11 12.69 -0.98
C GLY A 48 -4.87 11.28 -1.50
N THR A 49 -3.60 10.90 -1.68
CA THR A 49 -3.22 9.57 -2.15
C THR A 49 -3.65 8.49 -1.16
N GLU A 50 -3.45 8.69 0.15
CA GLU A 50 -3.93 7.78 1.19
C GLU A 50 -5.45 7.63 1.14
N HIS A 51 -6.17 8.75 1.22
CA HIS A 51 -7.62 8.75 1.22
C HIS A 51 -8.19 8.06 -0.03
N PHE A 52 -7.57 8.26 -1.19
CA PHE A 52 -7.96 7.58 -2.43
C PHE A 52 -7.75 6.07 -2.36
N MET A 53 -6.57 5.61 -1.95
CA MET A 53 -6.24 4.18 -1.88
C MET A 53 -7.16 3.43 -0.91
N LYS A 54 -7.54 4.04 0.20
CA LYS A 54 -8.48 3.47 1.19
C LYS A 54 -9.87 3.20 0.62
N GLN A 55 -10.27 3.86 -0.48
CA GLN A 55 -11.58 3.63 -1.11
C GLN A 55 -11.65 2.34 -1.93
N ILE A 56 -10.51 1.71 -2.24
CA ILE A 56 -10.44 0.56 -3.14
C ILE A 56 -10.72 -0.73 -2.37
N ASP A 57 -11.76 -1.48 -2.77
CA ASP A 57 -12.04 -2.79 -2.19
C ASP A 57 -10.81 -3.70 -2.37
N GLY A 58 -10.33 -4.33 -1.29
CA GLY A 58 -9.12 -5.15 -1.29
C GLY A 58 -7.90 -4.44 -0.72
N VAL A 59 -7.88 -3.11 -0.61
CA VAL A 59 -6.91 -2.40 0.23
C VAL A 59 -7.28 -2.64 1.69
N THR A 60 -6.33 -3.16 2.46
CA THR A 60 -6.56 -3.62 3.84
C THR A 60 -5.98 -2.67 4.88
N ASN A 61 -4.96 -1.91 4.50
CA ASN A 61 -4.33 -0.90 5.36
C ASN A 61 -3.55 0.11 4.51
N THR A 62 -3.45 1.34 5.02
CA THR A 62 -2.57 2.38 4.48
C THR A 62 -1.76 3.01 5.61
N ARG A 63 -0.61 3.57 5.26
CA ARG A 63 0.23 4.34 6.16
C ARG A 63 1.00 5.39 5.37
N VAL A 64 0.89 6.65 5.74
CA VAL A 64 1.66 7.72 5.10
C VAL A 64 3.05 7.86 5.71
N GLY A 65 4.02 8.22 4.90
CA GLY A 65 5.41 8.34 5.33
C GLY A 65 6.32 8.95 4.27
N TYR A 66 7.60 8.82 4.50
CA TYR A 66 8.67 9.37 3.68
C TYR A 66 9.54 8.25 3.14
N ALA A 67 9.66 8.15 1.80
CA ALA A 67 10.37 7.05 1.14
C ALA A 67 11.51 7.51 0.25
N ASN A 68 12.44 6.60 0.03
CA ASN A 68 13.53 6.70 -0.95
C ASN A 68 14.34 7.99 -0.88
N GLY A 69 14.62 8.44 0.35
CA GLY A 69 15.51 9.56 0.64
C GLY A 69 16.96 9.13 0.90
N LYS A 70 17.79 10.10 1.28
CA LYS A 70 19.20 9.88 1.57
C LYS A 70 19.38 8.88 2.71
N MET A 71 20.15 7.84 2.49
CA MET A 71 20.40 6.76 3.45
C MET A 71 21.07 7.23 4.75
N SER A 72 21.74 8.38 4.72
CA SER A 72 22.36 9.01 5.90
C SER A 72 21.37 9.66 6.87
N ILE A 73 20.11 9.89 6.41
CA ILE A 73 19.06 10.53 7.21
C ILE A 73 18.12 9.43 7.70
N LYS A 74 17.87 9.39 9.00
CA LYS A 74 16.99 8.43 9.65
C LYS A 74 15.86 9.15 10.36
N ASN A 75 14.64 8.62 10.24
CA ASN A 75 13.44 9.19 10.86
C ASN A 75 13.32 10.71 10.62
N PRO A 76 13.27 11.16 9.34
CA PRO A 76 13.15 12.58 9.04
C PRO A 76 11.82 13.11 9.58
N THR A 77 11.80 14.37 10.03
CA THR A 77 10.56 15.07 10.34
C THR A 77 9.96 15.66 9.06
N TYR A 78 8.65 15.99 9.10
CA TYR A 78 7.98 16.68 8.00
C TYR A 78 8.69 17.97 7.60
N GLU A 79 9.09 18.77 8.58
CA GLU A 79 9.82 20.03 8.34
C GLU A 79 11.14 19.80 7.57
N GLN A 80 11.90 18.76 7.94
CA GLN A 80 13.13 18.40 7.22
C GLN A 80 12.83 17.96 5.78
N VAL A 81 11.79 17.16 5.56
CA VAL A 81 11.42 16.70 4.21
C VAL A 81 11.02 17.87 3.32
N CYS A 82 10.32 18.88 3.87
CA CYS A 82 9.88 20.05 3.12
C CYS A 82 10.97 21.09 2.87
N ASN A 83 11.88 21.30 3.83
CA ASN A 83 12.81 22.43 3.79
C ASN A 83 14.25 22.01 3.49
N ASP A 84 14.64 20.80 3.84
CA ASP A 84 16.00 20.30 3.66
C ASP A 84 16.06 19.40 2.43
N ASN A 85 17.17 19.42 1.71
CA ASN A 85 17.38 18.52 0.58
C ASN A 85 17.60 17.07 1.07
N THR A 86 16.57 16.47 1.66
CA THR A 86 16.61 15.11 2.22
C THR A 86 16.47 14.04 1.15
N GLY A 87 15.85 14.39 0.02
CA GLY A 87 15.56 13.47 -1.07
C GLY A 87 14.39 12.52 -0.83
N PHE A 88 13.70 12.61 0.32
CA PHE A 88 12.50 11.81 0.57
C PHE A 88 11.30 12.27 -0.27
N ALA A 89 10.46 11.30 -0.68
CA ALA A 89 9.15 11.57 -1.24
C ALA A 89 8.06 11.31 -0.21
N GLU A 90 7.02 12.14 -0.19
CA GLU A 90 5.77 11.82 0.47
C GLU A 90 5.17 10.58 -0.20
N THR A 91 4.91 9.54 0.58
CA THR A 91 4.61 8.20 0.06
C THR A 91 3.56 7.53 0.93
N VAL A 92 2.67 6.79 0.29
CA VAL A 92 1.68 5.94 0.95
C VAL A 92 2.10 4.48 0.80
N GLU A 93 2.33 3.81 1.92
CA GLU A 93 2.37 2.36 2.00
C GLU A 93 0.95 1.82 1.88
N VAL A 94 0.72 0.90 0.95
CA VAL A 94 -0.57 0.28 0.69
C VAL A 94 -0.46 -1.23 0.86
N SER A 95 -1.13 -1.75 1.89
CA SER A 95 -1.31 -3.19 2.07
C SER A 95 -2.62 -3.63 1.42
N TYR A 96 -2.61 -4.72 0.66
CA TYR A 96 -3.78 -5.16 -0.09
C TYR A 96 -3.88 -6.68 -0.20
N ASP A 97 -5.10 -7.19 -0.43
CA ASP A 97 -5.37 -8.58 -0.78
C ASP A 97 -5.38 -8.72 -2.32
N PRO A 98 -4.36 -9.36 -2.93
CA PRO A 98 -4.25 -9.45 -4.38
C PRO A 98 -5.36 -10.27 -5.06
N ARG A 99 -6.17 -10.99 -4.27
CA ARG A 99 -7.35 -11.72 -4.78
C ARG A 99 -8.54 -10.78 -5.02
N GLN A 100 -8.56 -9.62 -4.35
CA GLN A 100 -9.62 -8.60 -4.44
C GLN A 100 -9.18 -7.43 -5.31
N ALA A 101 -7.96 -6.92 -5.09
CA ALA A 101 -7.35 -5.86 -5.87
C ALA A 101 -5.95 -6.31 -6.30
N ASP A 102 -5.75 -6.58 -7.58
CA ASP A 102 -4.42 -6.90 -8.10
C ASP A 102 -3.56 -5.64 -8.27
N LEU A 103 -2.24 -5.83 -8.33
CA LEU A 103 -1.27 -4.72 -8.42
C LEU A 103 -1.51 -3.86 -9.67
N LYS A 104 -1.88 -4.47 -10.79
CA LYS A 104 -2.18 -3.76 -12.03
C LYS A 104 -3.33 -2.77 -11.82
N LEU A 105 -4.43 -3.21 -11.20
CA LEU A 105 -5.57 -2.35 -10.89
C LEU A 105 -5.15 -1.16 -10.00
N LEU A 106 -4.36 -1.42 -8.95
CA LEU A 106 -3.89 -0.35 -8.05
C LEU A 106 -3.08 0.70 -8.80
N ILE A 107 -2.19 0.28 -9.72
CA ILE A 107 -1.39 1.19 -10.55
C ILE A 107 -2.29 1.98 -11.52
N GLU A 108 -3.24 1.32 -12.19
CA GLU A 108 -4.18 1.97 -13.10
C GLU A 108 -5.04 3.04 -12.40
N LEU A 109 -5.44 2.77 -11.15
CA LEU A 109 -6.19 3.72 -10.33
C LEU A 109 -5.30 4.86 -9.84
N PHE A 110 -4.08 4.57 -9.39
CA PHE A 110 -3.09 5.57 -9.00
C PHE A 110 -2.82 6.58 -10.12
N PHE A 111 -2.66 6.13 -11.35
CA PHE A 111 -2.43 7.00 -12.51
C PHE A 111 -3.60 7.97 -12.81
N LYS A 112 -4.78 7.74 -12.26
CA LYS A 112 -5.91 8.69 -12.37
C LYS A 112 -5.80 9.86 -11.39
N THR A 113 -4.99 9.72 -10.34
CA THR A 113 -4.83 10.72 -9.29
C THR A 113 -3.66 11.66 -9.50
N ILE A 114 -2.80 11.38 -10.48
CA ILE A 114 -1.56 12.12 -10.72
C ILE A 114 -1.48 12.67 -12.16
N ASP A 115 -0.65 13.70 -12.34
CA ASP A 115 -0.03 13.99 -13.64
C ASP A 115 1.33 13.25 -13.71
N PRO A 116 1.40 12.11 -14.41
CA PRO A 116 2.63 11.30 -14.45
C PRO A 116 3.75 11.92 -15.29
N THR A 117 3.49 13.07 -15.95
CA THR A 117 4.46 13.81 -16.75
C THR A 117 5.05 15.03 -16.04
N SER A 118 4.56 15.32 -14.83
CA SER A 118 4.97 16.47 -14.03
C SER A 118 6.14 16.14 -13.12
N ILE A 119 7.23 16.92 -13.22
CA ILE A 119 8.45 16.74 -12.42
C ILE A 119 8.29 17.52 -11.10
N ASN A 120 8.47 16.82 -9.96
CA ASN A 120 8.46 17.42 -8.63
C ASN A 120 7.25 18.32 -8.33
N ARG A 121 6.09 17.97 -8.87
CA ARG A 121 4.88 18.75 -8.71
C ARG A 121 3.63 17.90 -8.95
N GLN A 122 2.61 18.08 -8.09
CA GLN A 122 1.25 17.60 -8.30
C GLN A 122 0.25 18.69 -7.88
N GLY A 123 -0.57 19.15 -8.83
CA GLY A 123 -1.46 20.26 -8.58
C GLY A 123 -0.73 21.53 -8.14
N ASN A 124 -1.06 22.04 -6.95
CA ASN A 124 -0.43 23.21 -6.34
C ASN A 124 0.81 22.86 -5.49
N ASP A 125 1.05 21.58 -5.21
CA ASP A 125 2.18 21.11 -4.41
C ASP A 125 3.45 21.07 -5.26
N ILE A 126 4.45 21.85 -4.91
CA ILE A 126 5.72 22.01 -5.64
C ILE A 126 6.88 21.67 -4.70
N GLY A 127 7.73 20.74 -5.14
CA GLY A 127 8.90 20.28 -4.39
C GLY A 127 9.25 18.84 -4.72
N SER A 128 10.50 18.45 -4.49
CA SER A 128 10.98 17.09 -4.76
C SER A 128 10.25 16.02 -3.92
N GLN A 129 9.71 16.41 -2.77
CA GLN A 129 8.89 15.55 -1.92
C GLN A 129 7.56 15.17 -2.58
N TYR A 130 7.07 15.94 -3.54
CA TYR A 130 5.82 15.70 -4.27
C TYR A 130 6.03 15.04 -5.65
N ARG A 131 7.23 14.47 -5.88
CA ARG A 131 7.47 13.68 -7.09
C ARG A 131 6.64 12.40 -7.12
N THR A 132 6.44 11.86 -8.31
CA THR A 132 5.67 10.63 -8.48
C THR A 132 6.56 9.40 -8.53
N GLY A 133 6.12 8.31 -7.91
CA GLY A 133 6.85 7.05 -7.88
C GLY A 133 6.02 5.85 -7.45
N ILE A 134 6.48 4.67 -7.87
CA ILE A 134 6.01 3.36 -7.43
C ILE A 134 7.23 2.64 -6.89
N TYR A 135 7.23 2.36 -5.57
CA TYR A 135 8.33 1.68 -4.91
C TYR A 135 7.90 0.31 -4.45
N TYR A 136 8.73 -0.70 -4.68
CA TYR A 136 8.41 -2.10 -4.43
C TYR A 136 9.44 -2.76 -3.49
N THR A 137 8.98 -3.71 -2.70
CA THR A 137 9.81 -4.56 -1.83
C THR A 137 10.00 -5.95 -2.44
N ASN A 138 9.02 -6.43 -3.20
CA ASN A 138 9.10 -7.71 -3.90
C ASN A 138 9.53 -7.49 -5.37
N THR A 139 10.63 -8.13 -5.78
CA THR A 139 11.15 -8.03 -7.15
C THR A 139 10.23 -8.65 -8.21
N ASP A 140 9.34 -9.57 -7.81
CA ASP A 140 8.36 -10.19 -8.70
C ASP A 140 7.28 -9.20 -9.16
N ASP A 141 7.11 -8.08 -8.46
CA ASP A 141 6.19 -7.01 -8.84
C ASP A 141 6.73 -6.15 -10.00
N LEU A 142 8.06 -6.09 -10.18
CA LEU A 142 8.68 -5.21 -11.17
C LEU A 142 8.21 -5.43 -12.61
N PRO A 143 8.06 -6.67 -13.11
CA PRO A 143 7.51 -6.91 -14.45
C PRO A 143 6.09 -6.36 -14.60
N ILE A 144 5.21 -6.57 -13.59
CA ILE A 144 3.82 -6.10 -13.60
C ILE A 144 3.79 -4.57 -13.61
N ILE A 145 4.61 -3.92 -12.77
CA ILE A 145 4.71 -2.46 -12.70
C ILE A 145 5.13 -1.90 -14.06
N LYS A 146 6.20 -2.42 -14.64
CA LYS A 146 6.73 -1.94 -15.94
C LYS A 146 5.71 -2.11 -17.05
N GLU A 147 5.13 -3.30 -17.22
CA GLU A 147 4.13 -3.58 -18.25
C GLU A 147 2.93 -2.64 -18.13
N THR A 148 2.44 -2.44 -16.91
CA THR A 148 1.28 -1.57 -16.66
C THR A 148 1.60 -0.12 -16.98
N VAL A 149 2.75 0.39 -16.50
CA VAL A 149 3.18 1.78 -16.77
C VAL A 149 3.44 2.00 -18.25
N GLU A 150 4.08 1.07 -18.95
CA GLU A 150 4.30 1.12 -20.40
C GLU A 150 2.97 1.15 -21.18
N ALA A 151 1.98 0.38 -20.76
CA ALA A 151 0.66 0.41 -21.36
C ALA A 151 -0.04 1.75 -21.14
N LEU A 152 0.03 2.31 -19.93
CA LEU A 152 -0.55 3.61 -19.58
C LEU A 152 0.17 4.77 -20.29
N ALA A 153 1.49 4.67 -20.50
CA ALA A 153 2.30 5.69 -21.18
C ALA A 153 1.77 6.04 -22.57
N LYS A 154 1.14 5.10 -23.26
CA LYS A 154 0.56 5.31 -24.60
C LYS A 154 -0.56 6.36 -24.63
N ASN A 155 -1.13 6.68 -23.48
CA ASN A 155 -2.18 7.70 -23.35
C ASN A 155 -1.64 9.11 -23.17
N TYR A 156 -0.32 9.28 -23.07
CA TYR A 156 0.33 10.57 -22.83
C TYR A 156 1.23 10.96 -23.99
N THR A 157 1.22 12.26 -24.32
CA THR A 157 2.09 12.81 -25.39
C THR A 157 3.48 13.20 -24.87
N LYS A 158 3.59 13.45 -23.55
CA LYS A 158 4.85 13.74 -22.88
C LYS A 158 5.42 12.48 -22.23
N PRO A 159 6.74 12.37 -22.05
CA PRO A 159 7.33 11.27 -21.32
C PRO A 159 6.80 11.16 -19.89
N ILE A 160 6.56 9.95 -19.44
CA ILE A 160 6.23 9.66 -18.04
C ILE A 160 7.52 9.78 -17.22
N VAL A 161 7.41 10.46 -16.08
CA VAL A 161 8.51 10.70 -15.12
C VAL A 161 8.30 9.99 -13.78
N VAL A 162 7.33 9.08 -13.72
CA VAL A 162 7.08 8.26 -12.51
C VAL A 162 8.28 7.37 -12.23
N GLU A 163 8.86 7.49 -11.05
CA GLU A 163 9.96 6.62 -10.62
C GLU A 163 9.45 5.19 -10.43
N ILE A 164 10.21 4.19 -10.91
CA ILE A 164 9.98 2.77 -10.62
C ILE A 164 11.26 2.24 -9.99
N GLN A 165 11.27 2.09 -8.67
CA GLN A 165 12.47 1.75 -7.91
C GLN A 165 12.19 0.76 -6.78
N PRO A 166 13.17 -0.06 -6.36
CA PRO A 166 13.07 -0.76 -5.09
C PRO A 166 12.90 0.24 -3.95
N LEU A 167 12.15 -0.14 -2.94
CA LEU A 167 12.07 0.63 -1.70
C LEU A 167 13.39 0.51 -0.96
N SER A 168 14.11 1.63 -0.81
CA SER A 168 15.39 1.68 -0.09
C SER A 168 15.22 1.99 1.39
N ASN A 169 14.26 2.82 1.71
CA ASN A 169 13.86 3.17 3.08
C ASN A 169 12.44 3.74 3.09
N PHE A 170 11.77 3.56 4.22
CA PHE A 170 10.47 4.17 4.52
C PHE A 170 10.41 4.49 6.00
N TYR A 171 9.99 5.70 6.31
CA TYR A 171 9.76 6.17 7.67
C TYR A 171 8.33 6.69 7.78
N PRO A 172 7.50 6.12 8.67
CA PRO A 172 6.16 6.65 8.91
C PRO A 172 6.20 8.13 9.23
N ALA A 173 5.30 8.90 8.64
CA ALA A 173 5.10 10.29 9.01
C ALA A 173 4.42 10.37 10.38
N GLU A 174 4.44 11.57 10.94
CA GLU A 174 3.88 11.88 12.26
C GLU A 174 2.39 11.54 12.34
N ASP A 175 1.89 11.21 13.53
CA ASP A 175 0.52 10.72 13.76
C ASP A 175 -0.57 11.67 13.24
N TYR A 176 -0.31 12.98 13.23
CA TYR A 176 -1.27 13.96 12.72
C TYR A 176 -1.44 13.92 11.19
N HIS A 177 -0.53 13.28 10.47
CA HIS A 177 -0.64 13.07 9.03
C HIS A 177 -1.43 11.81 8.67
N GLN A 178 -1.45 10.80 9.55
CA GLN A 178 -2.15 9.54 9.30
C GLN A 178 -3.66 9.78 9.27
N ASP A 179 -4.36 9.25 8.25
CA ASP A 179 -5.80 9.38 8.09
C ASP A 179 -6.30 10.84 8.06
N TYR A 180 -5.47 11.76 7.52
CA TYR A 180 -5.72 13.19 7.66
C TYR A 180 -7.08 13.61 7.11
N LEU A 181 -7.44 13.18 5.89
CA LEU A 181 -8.72 13.55 5.28
C LEU A 181 -9.93 12.82 5.90
N ASP A 182 -9.74 11.70 6.58
CA ASP A 182 -10.80 11.05 7.36
C ASP A 182 -11.11 11.86 8.63
N LYS A 183 -10.08 12.47 9.24
CA LYS A 183 -10.19 13.32 10.42
C LYS A 183 -10.60 14.76 10.07
N HIS A 184 -10.24 15.20 8.86
CA HIS A 184 -10.46 16.57 8.35
C HIS A 184 -11.06 16.53 6.93
N PRO A 185 -12.36 16.22 6.77
CA PRO A 185 -13.00 16.06 5.45
C PRO A 185 -12.92 17.29 4.55
N ASP A 186 -12.82 18.49 5.14
CA ASP A 186 -12.67 19.76 4.43
C ASP A 186 -11.21 20.17 4.20
N GLY A 187 -10.27 19.28 4.53
CA GLY A 187 -8.84 19.49 4.39
C GLY A 187 -8.43 19.63 2.92
N TYR A 188 -7.24 20.21 2.71
CA TYR A 188 -6.69 20.34 1.36
C TYR A 188 -6.49 18.98 0.69
N CYS A 189 -6.96 18.86 -0.55
CA CYS A 189 -6.75 17.70 -1.41
C CYS A 189 -6.58 18.13 -2.87
N HIS A 190 -5.53 17.64 -3.54
CA HIS A 190 -5.32 17.88 -4.97
C HIS A 190 -6.12 16.92 -5.85
N ILE A 191 -6.70 15.85 -5.28
CA ILE A 191 -7.49 14.84 -5.99
C ILE A 191 -8.96 15.27 -5.98
N SER A 192 -9.61 15.22 -7.16
CA SER A 192 -11.04 15.53 -7.27
C SER A 192 -11.89 14.52 -6.46
N PRO A 193 -12.94 15.00 -5.73
CA PRO A 193 -13.86 14.13 -4.99
C PRO A 193 -14.52 13.04 -5.84
N ASP A 194 -14.79 13.29 -7.12
CA ASP A 194 -15.36 12.29 -8.03
C ASP A 194 -14.49 11.05 -8.21
N LEU A 195 -13.17 11.20 -8.04
CA LEU A 195 -12.24 10.06 -8.13
C LEU A 195 -12.35 9.15 -6.92
N PHE A 196 -12.72 9.64 -5.76
CA PHE A 196 -12.98 8.79 -4.59
C PHE A 196 -14.21 7.90 -4.82
N ASP A 197 -15.27 8.46 -5.42
CA ASP A 197 -16.45 7.68 -5.83
C ASP A 197 -16.13 6.67 -6.92
N PHE A 198 -15.24 7.02 -7.84
CA PHE A 198 -14.75 6.11 -8.86
C PHE A 198 -13.97 4.95 -8.23
N ALA A 199 -13.05 5.23 -7.30
CA ALA A 199 -12.26 4.20 -6.61
C ALA A 199 -13.17 3.22 -5.85
N ARG A 200 -14.18 3.71 -5.12
CA ARG A 200 -15.17 2.88 -4.41
C ARG A 200 -15.95 1.91 -5.30
N LYS A 201 -15.99 2.17 -6.60
CA LYS A 201 -16.75 1.35 -7.58
C LYS A 201 -15.85 0.50 -8.46
N ALA A 202 -14.53 0.72 -8.45
CA ALA A 202 -13.60 0.22 -9.45
C ALA A 202 -13.56 -1.32 -9.57
N ASN A 203 -13.76 -2.04 -8.47
CA ASN A 203 -13.74 -3.51 -8.44
C ASN A 203 -14.95 -4.13 -7.73
N LYS A 204 -15.99 -3.34 -7.43
CA LYS A 204 -17.26 -3.88 -6.92
C LYS A 204 -17.85 -4.87 -7.91
N GLY A 205 -18.02 -6.11 -7.47
CA GLY A 205 -18.57 -7.22 -8.28
C GLY A 205 -17.55 -8.25 -8.77
N LYS A 206 -16.24 -8.03 -8.64
CA LYS A 206 -15.25 -9.08 -8.94
C LYS A 206 -15.23 -10.19 -7.88
N ALA A 207 -15.62 -9.89 -6.64
CA ALA A 207 -15.63 -10.85 -5.53
C ALA A 207 -16.82 -11.84 -5.54
N SER A 208 -17.86 -11.63 -6.36
CA SER A 208 -19.08 -12.47 -6.36
C SER A 208 -19.09 -13.60 -7.40
N ASN A 209 -18.03 -13.77 -8.18
CA ASN A 209 -17.96 -14.76 -9.27
C ASN A 209 -16.86 -15.83 -9.10
N LYS A 210 -16.58 -16.23 -7.83
CA LYS A 210 -15.74 -17.42 -7.59
C LYS A 210 -16.39 -18.37 -6.61
#